data_e5b49a1382a0c37d398a3aba20294fa7
#
_entry.id   e5b49a1382a0c37d398a3aba20294fa7
#
_cell.length_a   1.000
_cell.length_b   1.000
_cell.length_c   1.000
_cell.angle_alpha   90.00
_cell.angle_beta   90.00
_cell.angle_gamma   90.00
#
_symmetry.space_group_name_H-M   'P 1'
#
loop_
_entity.id
_entity.type
_entity.pdbx_description
1 polymer ?
#
loop_
_entity_poly.entity_id
_entity_poly.type
_entity_poly.pdbx_seq_one_letter_code
_entity_poly.pdbx_strand_id
1 'polypeptide(L)'
;QIQHVEMARDIAQRFNHHYGELLVLPEAQVDDNVALLQGLDGRKMSKSYGNTIPLFLPPKQLQKHINKIVTNLLEPGQPKDPDTSTVFQIWQAFGSEEQTAEMREAFANGIGWGDAKKRLFTLIDEEIAPARERYDVLMENPAAIEAELEKGAAKARAVAKPLLEQLRHAVGIRRLA
;
A
#
# COMPACT_ATOMS: atom_id res chain seq x y z
N GLN A 1 2.34 7.03 -6.85
CA GLN A 1 1.58 8.30 -6.64
C GLN A 1 2.49 9.55 -6.76
N ILE A 2 3.76 9.40 -7.20
CA ILE A 2 4.72 10.52 -7.30
C ILE A 2 4.13 11.68 -8.10
N GLN A 3 3.60 11.41 -9.30
CA GLN A 3 3.01 12.43 -10.17
C GLN A 3 1.88 13.24 -9.52
N HIS A 4 1.10 12.63 -8.62
CA HIS A 4 0.05 13.35 -7.89
C HIS A 4 0.64 14.33 -6.87
N VAL A 5 1.75 13.95 -6.22
CA VAL A 5 2.45 14.82 -5.27
C VAL A 5 3.14 15.97 -6.00
N GLU A 6 3.77 15.70 -7.14
CA GLU A 6 4.39 16.72 -8.01
C GLU A 6 3.35 17.73 -8.50
N MET A 7 2.19 17.26 -8.97
CA MET A 7 1.10 18.14 -9.39
C MET A 7 0.57 18.98 -8.22
N ALA A 8 0.41 18.39 -7.03
CA ALA A 8 0.01 19.13 -5.84
C ALA A 8 1.05 20.20 -5.45
N ARG A 9 2.36 19.89 -5.61
CA ARG A 9 3.45 20.84 -5.39
C ARG A 9 3.38 22.02 -6.37
N ASP A 10 3.21 21.74 -7.65
CA ASP A 10 3.11 22.79 -8.68
C ASP A 10 1.92 23.72 -8.42
N ILE A 11 0.77 23.16 -8.05
CA ILE A 11 -0.43 23.94 -7.70
C ILE A 11 -0.15 24.82 -6.47
N ALA A 12 0.45 24.25 -5.42
CA ALA A 12 0.78 24.97 -4.19
C ALA A 12 1.78 26.09 -4.45
N GLN A 13 2.81 25.83 -5.25
CA GLN A 13 3.82 26.83 -5.63
C GLN A 13 3.22 27.97 -6.42
N ARG A 14 2.35 27.67 -7.41
CA ARG A 14 1.65 28.69 -8.19
C ARG A 14 0.70 29.52 -7.33
N PHE A 15 -0.01 28.88 -6.40
CA PHE A 15 -0.86 29.58 -5.46
C PHE A 15 -0.03 30.55 -4.59
N ASN A 16 1.07 30.06 -4.00
CA ASN A 16 1.93 30.87 -3.15
C ASN A 16 2.51 32.08 -3.93
N HIS A 17 2.88 31.89 -5.19
CA HIS A 17 3.39 32.97 -6.03
C HIS A 17 2.38 34.12 -6.21
N HIS A 18 1.09 33.81 -6.35
CA HIS A 18 0.04 34.79 -6.62
C HIS A 18 -0.58 35.40 -5.37
N TYR A 19 -0.66 34.63 -4.28
CA TYR A 19 -1.47 34.98 -3.10
C TYR A 19 -0.68 35.02 -1.80
N GLY A 20 0.64 34.81 -1.84
CA GLY A 20 1.51 34.75 -0.66
C GLY A 20 1.76 33.34 -0.17
N GLU A 21 2.82 33.14 0.60
CA GLU A 21 3.30 31.82 1.08
C GLU A 21 2.38 31.25 2.19
N LEU A 22 1.25 30.69 1.79
CA LEU A 22 0.26 30.09 2.69
C LEU A 22 0.32 28.55 2.69
N LEU A 23 0.79 27.94 1.62
CA LEU A 23 0.84 26.50 1.45
C LEU A 23 2.27 25.98 1.62
N VAL A 24 2.43 24.94 2.43
CA VAL A 24 3.68 24.17 2.49
C VAL A 24 3.77 23.30 1.23
N LEU A 25 4.92 23.36 0.54
CA LEU A 25 5.11 22.58 -0.68
C LEU A 25 5.32 21.09 -0.33
N PRO A 26 4.49 20.18 -0.83
CA PRO A 26 4.64 18.76 -0.54
C PRO A 26 5.87 18.18 -1.23
N GLU A 27 6.45 17.14 -0.63
CA GLU A 27 7.56 16.36 -1.19
C GLU A 27 7.17 14.90 -1.27
N ALA A 28 7.52 14.24 -2.40
CA ALA A 28 7.27 12.82 -2.57
C ALA A 28 8.27 12.03 -1.70
N GLN A 29 7.74 11.13 -0.85
CA GLN A 29 8.51 10.11 -0.17
C GLN A 29 8.21 8.76 -0.83
N VAL A 30 9.25 8.08 -1.32
CA VAL A 30 9.15 6.81 -2.01
C VAL A 30 10.05 5.80 -1.33
N ASP A 31 9.50 4.63 -1.03
CA ASP A 31 10.28 3.47 -0.65
C ASP A 31 10.57 2.68 -1.93
N ASP A 32 11.85 2.63 -2.33
CA ASP A 32 12.29 1.99 -3.57
C ASP A 32 11.98 0.48 -3.60
N ASN A 33 11.93 -0.16 -2.43
CA ASN A 33 11.65 -1.61 -2.32
C ASN A 33 10.21 -1.97 -2.69
N VAL A 34 9.28 -1.01 -2.56
CA VAL A 34 7.85 -1.22 -2.80
C VAL A 34 7.24 -0.24 -3.81
N ALA A 35 8.08 0.47 -4.54
CA ALA A 35 7.66 1.49 -5.50
C ALA A 35 6.68 0.96 -6.57
N LEU A 36 6.84 -0.31 -6.97
CA LEU A 36 5.95 -0.98 -7.90
C LEU A 36 5.68 -2.42 -7.43
N LEU A 37 4.46 -2.69 -6.96
CA LEU A 37 4.04 -4.04 -6.58
C LEU A 37 3.24 -4.68 -7.72
N GLN A 38 3.65 -5.89 -8.14
CA GLN A 38 2.93 -6.68 -9.12
C GLN A 38 1.73 -7.40 -8.48
N GLY A 39 0.64 -7.51 -9.25
CA GLY A 39 -0.55 -8.27 -8.88
C GLY A 39 -0.44 -9.74 -9.26
N LEU A 40 -1.54 -10.49 -9.07
CA LEU A 40 -1.59 -11.94 -9.31
C LEU A 40 -1.18 -12.34 -10.72
N ASP A 41 -1.35 -11.46 -11.69
CA ASP A 41 -1.10 -11.67 -13.14
C ASP A 41 0.25 -11.13 -13.61
N GLY A 42 1.13 -10.67 -12.69
CA GLY A 42 2.44 -10.10 -13.00
C GLY A 42 2.42 -8.66 -13.50
N ARG A 43 1.24 -8.07 -13.73
CA ARG A 43 1.12 -6.63 -14.06
C ARG A 43 1.06 -5.80 -12.78
N LYS A 44 1.24 -4.49 -12.90
CA LYS A 44 1.05 -3.57 -11.77
C LYS A 44 -0.25 -3.85 -11.03
N MET A 45 -0.19 -4.03 -9.72
CA MET A 45 -1.37 -4.31 -8.90
C MET A 45 -2.39 -3.16 -9.00
N SER A 46 -3.64 -3.48 -9.33
CA SER A 46 -4.71 -2.51 -9.49
C SER A 46 -6.08 -3.13 -9.27
N LYS A 47 -6.98 -2.41 -8.61
CA LYS A 47 -8.39 -2.81 -8.45
C LYS A 47 -9.08 -2.99 -9.81
N SER A 48 -8.76 -2.14 -10.78
CA SER A 48 -9.35 -2.19 -12.13
C SER A 48 -8.98 -3.45 -12.92
N TYR A 49 -7.86 -4.08 -12.58
CA TYR A 49 -7.42 -5.34 -13.22
C TYR A 49 -7.90 -6.58 -12.47
N GLY A 50 -8.48 -6.43 -11.28
CA GLY A 50 -8.90 -7.56 -10.45
C GLY A 50 -7.74 -8.45 -9.98
N ASN A 51 -6.51 -7.94 -10.00
CA ASN A 51 -5.27 -8.67 -9.70
C ASN A 51 -4.71 -8.38 -8.30
N THR A 52 -5.51 -7.78 -7.42
CA THR A 52 -5.13 -7.44 -6.06
C THR A 52 -5.22 -8.63 -5.10
N ILE A 53 -4.46 -8.57 -4.01
CA ILE A 53 -4.62 -9.45 -2.86
C ILE A 53 -5.26 -8.62 -1.74
N PRO A 54 -6.54 -8.81 -1.41
CA PRO A 54 -7.18 -8.08 -0.31
C PRO A 54 -6.53 -8.41 1.03
N LEU A 55 -6.24 -7.38 1.83
CA LEU A 55 -5.38 -7.47 3.00
C LEU A 55 -5.94 -8.38 4.11
N PHE A 56 -7.24 -8.25 4.43
CA PHE A 56 -7.88 -9.00 5.52
C PHE A 56 -8.69 -10.21 5.05
N LEU A 57 -8.23 -10.88 3.98
CA LEU A 57 -8.83 -12.15 3.58
C LEU A 57 -8.70 -13.20 4.69
N PRO A 58 -9.74 -14.05 4.89
CA PRO A 58 -9.59 -15.26 5.70
C PRO A 58 -8.42 -16.12 5.18
N PRO A 59 -7.66 -16.81 6.06
CA PRO A 59 -6.43 -17.52 5.70
C PRO A 59 -6.58 -18.45 4.48
N LYS A 60 -7.66 -19.23 4.43
CA LYS A 60 -7.93 -20.13 3.28
C LYS A 60 -8.13 -19.38 1.96
N GLN A 61 -8.71 -18.19 2.00
CA GLN A 61 -8.90 -17.37 0.80
C GLN A 61 -7.59 -16.67 0.41
N LEU A 62 -6.82 -16.18 1.38
CA LEU A 62 -5.49 -15.62 1.15
C LEU A 62 -4.60 -16.64 0.45
N GLN A 63 -4.54 -17.88 0.95
CA GLN A 63 -3.77 -18.95 0.33
C GLN A 63 -4.19 -19.23 -1.11
N LYS A 64 -5.52 -19.25 -1.39
CA LYS A 64 -6.04 -19.39 -2.75
C LYS A 64 -5.61 -18.25 -3.68
N HIS A 65 -5.54 -17.01 -3.17
CA HIS A 65 -5.06 -15.87 -3.96
C HIS A 65 -3.57 -15.99 -4.25
N ILE A 66 -2.76 -16.30 -3.24
CA ILE A 66 -1.31 -16.51 -3.41
C ILE A 66 -1.01 -17.64 -4.40
N ASN A 67 -1.79 -18.72 -4.37
CA ASN A 67 -1.63 -19.82 -5.31
C ASN A 67 -1.92 -19.43 -6.77
N LYS A 68 -2.71 -18.38 -7.02
CA LYS A 68 -3.00 -17.84 -8.36
C LYS A 68 -1.89 -16.95 -8.92
N ILE A 69 -0.91 -16.54 -8.13
CA ILE A 69 0.21 -15.73 -8.64
C ILE A 69 0.86 -16.49 -9.81
N VAL A 70 0.96 -15.81 -10.94
CA VAL A 70 1.61 -16.39 -12.13
C VAL A 70 3.09 -16.65 -11.87
N THR A 71 3.56 -17.79 -12.36
CA THR A 71 4.95 -18.23 -12.29
C THR A 71 5.35 -18.80 -13.65
N ASN A 72 6.66 -18.88 -13.90
CA ASN A 72 7.16 -19.58 -15.08
C ASN A 72 7.06 -21.11 -14.93
N LEU A 73 7.51 -21.83 -15.96
CA LEU A 73 7.43 -23.28 -16.05
C LEU A 73 8.68 -24.02 -15.50
N LEU A 74 9.55 -23.33 -14.77
CA LEU A 74 10.75 -23.97 -14.19
C LEU A 74 10.38 -24.97 -13.10
N GLU A 75 10.90 -26.18 -13.24
CA GLU A 75 10.67 -27.28 -12.34
C GLU A 75 11.40 -27.10 -10.99
N PRO A 76 11.02 -27.83 -9.93
CA PRO A 76 11.81 -27.94 -8.71
C PRO A 76 13.25 -28.40 -9.02
N GLY A 77 14.25 -27.81 -8.33
CA GLY A 77 15.69 -28.05 -8.58
C GLY A 77 16.28 -27.15 -9.66
N GLN A 78 15.49 -26.49 -10.47
CA GLN A 78 16.00 -25.49 -11.44
C GLN A 78 16.10 -24.12 -10.79
N PRO A 79 17.27 -23.45 -10.85
CA PRO A 79 17.45 -22.10 -10.34
C PRO A 79 16.42 -21.12 -10.95
N LYS A 80 15.92 -20.22 -10.13
CA LYS A 80 14.92 -19.23 -10.50
C LYS A 80 15.45 -17.83 -10.26
N ASP A 81 15.13 -16.91 -11.17
CA ASP A 81 15.47 -15.50 -11.02
C ASP A 81 14.47 -14.81 -10.06
N PRO A 82 14.93 -14.34 -8.88
CA PRO A 82 14.07 -13.64 -7.94
C PRO A 82 13.58 -12.29 -8.47
N ASP A 83 14.41 -11.58 -9.25
CA ASP A 83 14.14 -10.20 -9.64
C ASP A 83 13.00 -10.09 -10.68
N THR A 84 12.72 -11.17 -11.40
CA THR A 84 11.58 -11.27 -12.33
C THR A 84 10.36 -11.95 -11.73
N SER A 85 10.43 -12.39 -10.47
CA SER A 85 9.38 -13.18 -9.82
C SER A 85 8.41 -12.31 -9.01
N THR A 86 7.13 -12.31 -9.37
CA THR A 86 6.07 -11.69 -8.57
C THR A 86 6.01 -12.26 -7.13
N VAL A 87 6.24 -13.57 -6.96
CA VAL A 87 6.28 -14.20 -5.63
C VAL A 87 7.40 -13.60 -4.78
N PHE A 88 8.58 -13.38 -5.37
CA PHE A 88 9.72 -12.82 -4.66
C PHE A 88 9.52 -11.31 -4.37
N GLN A 89 8.97 -10.55 -5.30
CA GLN A 89 8.69 -9.12 -5.07
C GLN A 89 7.70 -8.91 -3.92
N ILE A 90 6.64 -9.73 -3.84
CA ILE A 90 5.70 -9.66 -2.71
C ILE A 90 6.38 -10.11 -1.41
N TRP A 91 7.23 -11.14 -1.45
CA TRP A 91 8.02 -11.57 -0.30
C TRP A 91 8.88 -10.42 0.23
N GLN A 92 9.60 -9.72 -0.64
CA GLN A 92 10.46 -8.59 -0.28
C GLN A 92 9.71 -7.42 0.37
N ALA A 93 8.44 -7.25 0.04
CA ALA A 93 7.59 -6.22 0.64
C ALA A 93 7.18 -6.52 2.09
N PHE A 94 7.25 -7.78 2.54
CA PHE A 94 6.89 -8.22 3.89
C PHE A 94 8.08 -8.70 4.71
N GLY A 95 9.06 -9.32 4.07
CA GLY A 95 10.19 -9.95 4.74
C GLY A 95 11.25 -8.97 5.20
N SER A 96 11.95 -9.33 6.29
CA SER A 96 13.18 -8.66 6.70
C SER A 96 14.28 -8.85 5.65
N GLU A 97 15.37 -8.09 5.77
CA GLU A 97 16.56 -8.26 4.91
C GLU A 97 17.10 -9.70 4.98
N GLU A 98 17.17 -10.28 6.19
CA GLU A 98 17.61 -11.65 6.42
C GLU A 98 16.69 -12.68 5.74
N GLN A 99 15.37 -12.57 5.96
CA GLN A 99 14.38 -13.43 5.30
C GLN A 99 14.41 -13.30 3.78
N THR A 100 14.68 -12.10 3.28
CA THR A 100 14.79 -11.83 1.85
C THR A 100 16.05 -12.47 1.26
N ALA A 101 17.17 -12.42 1.98
CA ALA A 101 18.41 -13.12 1.58
C ALA A 101 18.22 -14.65 1.56
N GLU A 102 17.59 -15.23 2.57
CA GLU A 102 17.28 -16.67 2.64
C GLU A 102 16.37 -17.10 1.48
N MET A 103 15.35 -16.31 1.15
CA MET A 103 14.46 -16.63 0.03
C MET A 103 15.20 -16.52 -1.31
N ARG A 104 16.10 -15.54 -1.47
CA ARG A 104 16.94 -15.38 -2.66
C ARG A 104 17.83 -16.62 -2.85
N GLU A 105 18.44 -17.12 -1.78
CA GLU A 105 19.21 -18.36 -1.81
C GLU A 105 18.34 -19.58 -2.17
N ALA A 106 17.14 -19.67 -1.61
CA ALA A 106 16.20 -20.73 -1.95
C ALA A 106 15.81 -20.72 -3.44
N PHE A 107 15.65 -19.55 -4.03
CA PHE A 107 15.41 -19.37 -5.48
C PHE A 107 16.61 -19.86 -6.31
N ALA A 108 17.83 -19.48 -5.92
CA ALA A 108 19.06 -19.94 -6.56
C ALA A 108 19.24 -21.46 -6.46
N ASN A 109 18.81 -22.07 -5.35
CA ASN A 109 18.84 -23.52 -5.12
C ASN A 109 17.64 -24.27 -5.73
N GLY A 110 16.76 -23.56 -6.50
CA GLY A 110 15.70 -24.20 -7.27
C GLY A 110 14.46 -24.58 -6.46
N ILE A 111 14.08 -23.79 -5.44
CA ILE A 111 12.83 -23.99 -4.69
C ILE A 111 11.64 -24.23 -5.62
N GLY A 112 10.75 -25.19 -5.29
CA GLY A 112 9.51 -25.42 -6.04
C GLY A 112 8.55 -24.23 -5.88
N TRP A 113 7.79 -23.89 -6.95
CA TRP A 113 6.84 -22.78 -6.88
C TRP A 113 5.77 -22.98 -5.81
N GLY A 114 5.33 -24.21 -5.56
CA GLY A 114 4.39 -24.53 -4.49
C GLY A 114 4.95 -24.18 -3.10
N ASP A 115 6.22 -24.52 -2.85
CA ASP A 115 6.89 -24.24 -1.58
C ASP A 115 7.17 -22.74 -1.41
N ALA A 116 7.58 -22.04 -2.47
CA ALA A 116 7.78 -20.61 -2.44
C ALA A 116 6.46 -19.87 -2.11
N LYS A 117 5.35 -20.26 -2.73
CA LYS A 117 4.01 -19.71 -2.45
C LYS A 117 3.52 -20.04 -1.05
N LYS A 118 3.82 -21.24 -0.55
CA LYS A 118 3.48 -21.63 0.82
C LYS A 118 4.24 -20.82 1.85
N ARG A 119 5.55 -20.62 1.65
CA ARG A 119 6.35 -19.74 2.52
C ARG A 119 5.81 -18.29 2.48
N LEU A 120 5.50 -17.77 1.28
CA LEU A 120 4.91 -16.44 1.13
C LEU A 120 3.58 -16.32 1.88
N PHE A 121 2.71 -17.31 1.78
CA PHE A 121 1.46 -17.34 2.54
C PHE A 121 1.72 -17.28 4.04
N THR A 122 2.65 -18.10 4.57
CA THR A 122 2.98 -18.12 6.00
C THR A 122 3.46 -16.75 6.47
N LEU A 123 4.41 -16.14 5.76
CA LEU A 123 4.93 -14.81 6.09
C LEU A 123 3.83 -13.74 6.13
N ILE A 124 2.98 -13.69 5.11
CA ILE A 124 1.89 -12.70 5.07
C ILE A 124 0.85 -12.98 6.15
N ASP A 125 0.49 -14.23 6.37
CA ASP A 125 -0.54 -14.59 7.35
C ASP A 125 -0.10 -14.28 8.78
N GLU A 126 1.15 -14.59 9.14
CA GLU A 126 1.72 -14.26 10.45
C GLU A 126 1.75 -12.76 10.71
N GLU A 127 2.13 -11.96 9.72
CA GLU A 127 2.18 -10.50 9.84
C GLU A 127 0.77 -9.88 9.94
N ILE A 128 -0.18 -10.38 9.16
CA ILE A 128 -1.52 -9.78 9.02
C ILE A 128 -2.53 -10.36 10.03
N ALA A 129 -2.33 -11.57 10.57
CA ALA A 129 -3.31 -12.20 11.45
C ALA A 129 -3.73 -11.33 12.66
N PRO A 130 -2.81 -10.67 13.40
CA PRO A 130 -3.20 -9.83 14.53
C PRO A 130 -4.03 -8.60 14.12
N ALA A 131 -3.79 -8.07 12.92
CA ALA A 131 -4.55 -6.96 12.38
C ALA A 131 -5.92 -7.41 11.85
N ARG A 132 -5.99 -8.60 11.25
CA ARG A 132 -7.23 -9.23 10.79
C ARG A 132 -8.18 -9.50 11.96
N GLU A 133 -7.68 -10.06 13.06
CA GLU A 133 -8.49 -10.29 14.27
C GLU A 133 -9.11 -8.98 14.79
N ARG A 134 -8.32 -7.91 14.84
CA ARG A 134 -8.83 -6.58 15.23
C ARG A 134 -9.84 -6.02 14.23
N TYR A 135 -9.62 -6.24 12.93
CA TYR A 135 -10.55 -5.86 11.88
C TYR A 135 -11.90 -6.56 12.07
N ASP A 136 -11.89 -7.88 12.29
CA ASP A 136 -13.12 -8.66 12.47
C ASP A 136 -13.92 -8.18 13.69
N VAL A 137 -13.26 -7.94 14.83
CA VAL A 137 -13.91 -7.36 16.03
C VAL A 137 -14.50 -5.98 15.76
N LEU A 138 -13.79 -5.11 15.01
CA LEU A 138 -14.30 -3.78 14.65
C LEU A 138 -15.51 -3.88 13.72
N MET A 139 -15.51 -4.82 12.78
CA MET A 139 -16.63 -5.02 11.85
C MET A 139 -17.90 -5.53 12.52
N GLU A 140 -17.79 -6.14 13.72
CA GLU A 140 -18.94 -6.52 14.54
C GLU A 140 -19.59 -5.32 15.24
N ASN A 141 -18.88 -4.17 15.34
CA ASN A 141 -19.36 -2.97 15.99
C ASN A 141 -19.21 -1.71 15.14
N PRO A 142 -20.02 -1.50 14.10
CA PRO A 142 -19.95 -0.33 13.21
C PRO A 142 -20.09 1.01 13.96
N ALA A 143 -20.88 1.06 15.04
CA ALA A 143 -21.04 2.30 15.81
C ALA A 143 -19.74 2.77 16.48
N ALA A 144 -18.87 1.85 16.87
CA ALA A 144 -17.54 2.20 17.41
C ALA A 144 -16.65 2.79 16.30
N ILE A 145 -16.75 2.27 15.08
CA ILE A 145 -16.01 2.81 13.91
C ILE A 145 -16.49 4.22 13.60
N GLU A 146 -17.80 4.46 13.58
CA GLU A 146 -18.37 5.78 13.34
C GLU A 146 -17.91 6.81 14.40
N ALA A 147 -17.91 6.42 15.67
CA ALA A 147 -17.43 7.29 16.75
C ALA A 147 -15.94 7.68 16.58
N GLU A 148 -15.09 6.77 16.15
CA GLU A 148 -13.68 7.08 15.86
C GLU A 148 -13.53 7.96 14.62
N LEU A 149 -14.34 7.74 13.58
CA LEU A 149 -14.37 8.60 12.39
C LEU A 149 -14.81 10.04 12.74
N GLU A 150 -15.80 10.21 13.61
CA GLU A 150 -16.22 11.53 14.10
C GLU A 150 -15.10 12.26 14.86
N LYS A 151 -14.40 11.55 15.77
CA LYS A 151 -13.23 12.10 16.47
C LYS A 151 -12.13 12.51 15.49
N GLY A 152 -11.83 11.64 14.51
CA GLY A 152 -10.86 11.91 13.45
C GLY A 152 -11.26 13.11 12.61
N ALA A 153 -12.52 13.21 12.22
CA ALA A 153 -13.06 14.32 11.46
C ALA A 153 -13.00 15.65 12.26
N ALA A 154 -13.25 15.62 13.56
CA ALA A 154 -13.11 16.81 14.41
C ALA A 154 -11.66 17.29 14.44
N LYS A 155 -10.67 16.40 14.63
CA LYS A 155 -9.25 16.72 14.60
C LYS A 155 -8.82 17.31 13.25
N ALA A 156 -9.22 16.66 12.14
CA ALA A 156 -8.90 17.14 10.80
C ALA A 156 -9.50 18.53 10.52
N ARG A 157 -10.75 18.76 10.91
CA ARG A 157 -11.42 20.07 10.75
C ARG A 157 -10.75 21.18 11.58
N ALA A 158 -10.26 20.86 12.77
CA ALA A 158 -9.56 21.83 13.62
C ALA A 158 -8.29 22.36 12.94
N VAL A 159 -7.59 21.54 12.16
CA VAL A 159 -6.40 21.95 11.41
C VAL A 159 -6.78 22.56 10.05
N ALA A 160 -7.70 21.96 9.31
CA ALA A 160 -8.00 22.36 7.94
C ALA A 160 -8.82 23.65 7.84
N LYS A 161 -9.76 23.90 8.76
CA LYS A 161 -10.64 25.09 8.70
C LYS A 161 -9.87 26.41 8.77
N PRO A 162 -8.93 26.62 9.71
CA PRO A 162 -8.17 27.88 9.76
C PRO A 162 -7.38 28.15 8.48
N LEU A 163 -6.73 27.12 7.94
CA LEU A 163 -6.03 27.26 6.66
C LEU A 163 -6.97 27.57 5.51
N LEU A 164 -8.10 26.87 5.41
CA LEU A 164 -9.10 27.11 4.37
C LEU A 164 -9.66 28.54 4.44
N GLU A 165 -9.85 29.11 5.62
CA GLU A 165 -10.28 30.50 5.78
C GLU A 165 -9.22 31.49 5.31
N GLN A 166 -7.93 31.24 5.59
CA GLN A 166 -6.82 32.03 5.09
C GLN A 166 -6.75 31.98 3.55
N LEU A 167 -6.86 30.79 2.96
CA LEU A 167 -6.86 30.61 1.51
C LEU A 167 -8.02 31.33 0.84
N ARG A 168 -9.24 31.22 1.39
CA ARG A 168 -10.42 31.93 0.90
C ARG A 168 -10.23 33.44 0.95
N HIS A 169 -9.70 33.94 2.04
CA HIS A 169 -9.42 35.38 2.20
C HIS A 169 -8.41 35.86 1.16
N ALA A 170 -7.32 35.11 0.95
CA ALA A 170 -6.28 35.44 -0.01
C ALA A 170 -6.80 35.57 -1.45
N VAL A 171 -7.75 34.71 -1.85
CA VAL A 171 -8.38 34.77 -3.19
C VAL A 171 -9.61 35.68 -3.24
N GLY A 172 -9.89 36.45 -2.19
CA GLY A 172 -11.00 37.43 -2.16
C GLY A 172 -12.38 36.86 -1.84
N ILE A 173 -12.49 35.57 -1.44
CA ILE A 173 -13.75 34.98 -1.01
C ILE A 173 -14.05 35.40 0.43
N ARG A 174 -15.10 36.18 0.63
CA ARG A 174 -15.55 36.64 1.96
C ARG A 174 -16.92 36.04 2.28
N ARG A 175 -17.19 35.88 3.58
CA ARG A 175 -18.57 35.66 4.03
C ARG A 175 -19.30 36.99 3.78
N LEU A 176 -20.45 36.89 3.13
CA LEU A 176 -21.39 38.01 3.11
C LEU A 176 -21.96 38.15 4.52
N ALA A 177 -21.99 39.37 5.02
CA ALA A 177 -22.53 39.69 6.34
C ALA A 177 -24.03 39.39 6.41
#